data_f01b43b8d668da603a16a913edf284dd
#
_entry.id   f01b43b8d668da603a16a913edf284dd
#
_cell.length_a   1.000
_cell.length_b   1.000
_cell.length_c   1.000
_cell.angle_alpha   90.00
_cell.angle_beta   90.00
_cell.angle_gamma   90.00
#
_symmetry.space_group_name_H-M   'P 1'
#
loop_
_entity.id
_entity.type
_entity.pdbx_description
1 polymer ?
#
loop_
_entity_poly.entity_id
_entity_poly.type
_entity_poly.pdbx_seq_one_letter_code
_entity_poly.pdbx_strand_id
1 'polypeptide(L)'
;GMVEKELHFPQVDIEAVEGPIATIKTNHGDMRIKLFPEHAPKTVANFIALSKDGYYDGVIFHRIIKDFMIQGGDPTGTGMGGESIYGESFEDEFSEELYNIRGALSMANAGPNTNGSQFFIVQNQHLPYSKKEIARGGWPEPIAEIYAEQGGTPHLDRRHTVFGQLADEASYEVLDAIAGVETGAMDKPVEDVVIETIEIED
;
A
#
# COMPACT_ATOMS: atom_id res chain seq x y z
N GLY A 1 29.14 -21.11 -14.25
CA GLY A 1 28.91 -20.56 -12.94
C GLY A 1 27.54 -19.94 -12.83
N MET A 2 26.97 -19.94 -11.64
CA MET A 2 25.70 -19.27 -11.41
C MET A 2 25.95 -17.78 -11.28
N VAL A 3 25.22 -16.98 -12.06
CA VAL A 3 25.24 -15.53 -11.91
C VAL A 3 24.24 -15.20 -10.80
N GLU A 4 24.71 -14.54 -9.75
CA GLU A 4 23.84 -14.05 -8.71
C GLU A 4 22.90 -13.01 -9.31
N LYS A 5 21.60 -13.14 -9.01
CA LYS A 5 20.61 -12.16 -9.42
C LYS A 5 20.82 -10.86 -8.64
N GLU A 6 21.10 -9.79 -9.35
CA GLU A 6 21.21 -8.47 -8.74
C GLU A 6 19.82 -7.91 -8.50
N LEU A 7 19.47 -7.68 -7.23
CA LEU A 7 18.19 -7.11 -6.85
C LEU A 7 18.26 -5.59 -6.82
N HIS A 8 17.24 -4.97 -7.37
CA HIS A 8 17.03 -3.53 -7.32
C HIS A 8 15.76 -3.23 -6.53
N PHE A 9 15.88 -2.36 -5.52
CA PHE A 9 14.77 -2.03 -4.63
C PHE A 9 14.28 -0.61 -4.93
N PRO A 10 13.20 -0.44 -5.71
CA PRO A 10 12.73 0.90 -6.08
C PRO A 10 12.30 1.74 -4.88
N GLN A 11 11.83 1.10 -3.81
CA GLN A 11 11.41 1.82 -2.59
C GLN A 11 12.56 2.46 -1.81
N VAL A 12 13.80 2.01 -2.04
CA VAL A 12 14.99 2.58 -1.37
C VAL A 12 15.30 3.98 -1.91
N ASP A 13 15.04 4.21 -3.20
CA ASP A 13 15.26 5.51 -3.84
C ASP A 13 14.01 5.89 -4.65
N ILE A 14 12.95 6.22 -3.94
CA ILE A 14 11.65 6.48 -4.54
C ILE A 14 11.68 7.69 -5.48
N GLU A 15 12.56 8.67 -5.25
CA GLU A 15 12.67 9.84 -6.11
C GLU A 15 13.12 9.48 -7.53
N ALA A 16 13.93 8.44 -7.66
CA ALA A 16 14.44 7.98 -8.96
C ALA A 16 13.42 7.14 -9.75
N VAL A 17 12.34 6.72 -9.13
CA VAL A 17 11.33 5.90 -9.79
C VAL A 17 10.53 6.75 -10.78
N GLU A 18 10.53 6.30 -12.03
CA GLU A 18 9.71 6.88 -13.10
C GLU A 18 8.46 6.01 -13.30
N GLY A 19 7.47 6.56 -13.99
CA GLY A 19 6.26 5.83 -14.33
C GLY A 19 5.01 6.45 -13.72
N PRO A 20 3.89 5.71 -13.66
CA PRO A 20 2.62 6.29 -13.26
C PRO A 20 2.59 6.71 -11.79
N ILE A 21 1.92 7.84 -11.55
CA ILE A 21 1.70 8.39 -10.21
C ILE A 21 0.20 8.43 -9.96
N ALA A 22 -0.22 7.90 -8.82
CA ALA A 22 -1.59 8.03 -8.35
C ALA A 22 -1.64 9.08 -7.24
N THR A 23 -2.58 10.00 -7.30
CA THR A 23 -2.86 10.93 -6.22
C THR A 23 -4.21 10.60 -5.62
N ILE A 24 -4.21 10.10 -4.39
CA ILE A 24 -5.44 9.85 -3.64
C ILE A 24 -5.83 11.14 -2.95
N LYS A 25 -6.90 11.77 -3.43
CA LYS A 25 -7.42 13.01 -2.84
C LYS A 25 -8.45 12.67 -1.78
N THR A 26 -8.17 13.05 -0.55
CA THR A 26 -9.05 12.78 0.58
C THR A 26 -9.53 14.07 1.24
N ASN A 27 -10.56 13.96 2.07
CA ASN A 27 -11.00 15.09 2.91
C ASN A 27 -10.00 15.46 4.01
N HIS A 28 -8.84 14.77 4.08
CA HIS A 28 -7.72 15.09 4.98
C HIS A 28 -6.47 15.55 4.22
N GLY A 29 -6.52 15.62 2.89
CA GLY A 29 -5.40 15.99 2.04
C GLY A 29 -5.06 14.92 1.01
N ASP A 30 -4.00 15.17 0.27
CA ASP A 30 -3.60 14.34 -0.86
C ASP A 30 -2.44 13.43 -0.49
N MET A 31 -2.47 12.21 -1.02
CA MET A 31 -1.36 11.25 -0.91
C MET A 31 -0.91 10.88 -2.32
N ARG A 32 0.33 11.23 -2.67
CA ARG A 32 0.93 10.90 -3.96
C ARG A 32 1.70 9.60 -3.85
N ILE A 33 1.46 8.70 -4.79
CA ILE A 33 1.99 7.34 -4.77
C ILE A 33 2.62 7.01 -6.12
N LYS A 34 3.85 6.56 -6.11
CA LYS A 34 4.47 5.99 -7.31
C LYS A 34 4.11 4.52 -7.40
N LEU A 35 3.60 4.11 -8.56
CA LEU A 35 3.15 2.75 -8.82
C LEU A 35 4.27 1.94 -9.50
N PHE A 36 4.21 0.61 -9.33
CA PHE A 36 5.26 -0.29 -9.83
C PHE A 36 4.71 -1.29 -10.86
N PRO A 37 4.38 -0.82 -12.09
CA PRO A 37 3.77 -1.70 -13.11
C PRO A 37 4.70 -2.81 -13.60
N GLU A 38 6.01 -2.63 -13.50
CA GLU A 38 6.97 -3.68 -13.90
C GLU A 38 6.98 -4.85 -12.92
N HIS A 39 6.69 -4.59 -11.64
CA HIS A 39 6.71 -5.59 -10.58
C HIS A 39 5.34 -6.24 -10.36
N ALA A 40 4.27 -5.47 -10.50
CA ALA A 40 2.91 -5.92 -10.25
C ALA A 40 1.98 -5.44 -11.36
N PRO A 41 2.18 -5.94 -12.59
CA PRO A 41 1.48 -5.40 -13.77
C PRO A 41 -0.04 -5.53 -13.71
N LYS A 42 -0.54 -6.66 -13.26
CA LYS A 42 -1.99 -6.91 -13.17
C LYS A 42 -2.64 -6.06 -12.09
N THR A 43 -1.98 -5.96 -10.94
CA THR A 43 -2.43 -5.16 -9.80
C THR A 43 -2.46 -3.68 -10.14
N VAL A 44 -1.39 -3.17 -10.76
CA VAL A 44 -1.31 -1.76 -11.16
C VAL A 44 -2.36 -1.45 -12.23
N ALA A 45 -2.51 -2.32 -13.24
CA ALA A 45 -3.53 -2.13 -14.28
C ALA A 45 -4.94 -2.07 -13.69
N ASN A 46 -5.24 -2.94 -12.74
CA ASN A 46 -6.52 -2.95 -12.02
C ASN A 46 -6.75 -1.62 -11.29
N PHE A 47 -5.78 -1.20 -10.49
CA PHE A 47 -5.88 0.03 -9.71
C PHE A 47 -6.04 1.27 -10.60
N ILE A 48 -5.25 1.37 -11.67
CA ILE A 48 -5.32 2.50 -12.61
C ILE A 48 -6.69 2.54 -13.30
N ALA A 49 -7.17 1.40 -13.80
CA ALA A 49 -8.44 1.34 -14.51
C ALA A 49 -9.61 1.69 -13.59
N LEU A 50 -9.64 1.14 -12.37
CA LEU A 50 -10.67 1.47 -11.39
C LEU A 50 -10.63 2.96 -11.01
N SER A 51 -9.43 3.51 -10.85
CA SER A 51 -9.25 4.93 -10.51
C SER A 51 -9.76 5.85 -11.64
N LYS A 52 -9.39 5.57 -12.88
CA LYS A 52 -9.82 6.36 -14.05
C LYS A 52 -11.32 6.26 -14.29
N ASP A 53 -11.93 5.14 -13.93
CA ASP A 53 -13.37 4.91 -14.08
C ASP A 53 -14.21 5.55 -12.97
N GLY A 54 -13.56 6.18 -12.00
CA GLY A 54 -14.26 6.79 -10.86
C GLY A 54 -14.76 5.80 -9.82
N TYR A 55 -14.29 4.56 -9.88
CA TYR A 55 -14.75 3.48 -8.98
C TYR A 55 -14.51 3.82 -7.50
N TYR A 56 -13.41 4.50 -7.21
CA TYR A 56 -13.05 4.86 -5.84
C TYR A 56 -13.62 6.20 -5.38
N ASP A 57 -14.29 6.96 -6.24
CA ASP A 57 -14.86 8.27 -5.88
C ASP A 57 -15.93 8.12 -4.80
N GLY A 58 -15.76 8.81 -3.69
CA GLY A 58 -16.66 8.75 -2.55
C GLY A 58 -16.50 7.55 -1.64
N VAL A 59 -15.54 6.67 -1.91
CA VAL A 59 -15.29 5.47 -1.11
C VAL A 59 -14.46 5.83 0.13
N ILE A 60 -14.77 5.20 1.27
CA ILE A 60 -14.14 5.52 2.54
C ILE A 60 -12.96 4.60 2.87
N PHE A 61 -12.09 5.08 3.77
CA PHE A 61 -11.17 4.20 4.49
C PHE A 61 -11.96 3.60 5.67
N HIS A 62 -12.48 2.41 5.47
CA HIS A 62 -13.40 1.78 6.43
C HIS A 62 -12.72 1.12 7.63
N ARG A 63 -11.39 0.93 7.57
CA ARG A 63 -10.61 0.31 8.64
C ARG A 63 -9.30 1.05 8.80
N ILE A 64 -9.11 1.69 9.95
CA ILE A 64 -7.90 2.45 10.26
C ILE A 64 -7.39 1.98 11.63
N ILE A 65 -6.15 1.51 11.65
CA ILE A 65 -5.47 1.12 12.89
C ILE A 65 -4.17 1.89 12.98
N LYS A 66 -4.10 2.82 13.93
CA LYS A 66 -2.89 3.59 14.20
C LYS A 66 -1.74 2.66 14.53
N ASP A 67 -0.56 2.99 14.04
CA ASP A 67 0.66 2.18 14.16
C ASP A 67 0.54 0.83 13.46
N PHE A 68 -0.32 0.78 12.43
CA PHE A 68 -0.45 -0.36 11.53
C PHE A 68 -0.71 0.10 10.09
N MET A 69 -1.96 0.36 9.70
CA MET A 69 -2.28 0.69 8.30
C MET A 69 -3.63 1.42 8.20
N ILE A 70 -3.89 2.01 7.03
CA ILE A 70 -5.21 2.53 6.66
C ILE A 70 -5.71 1.73 5.46
N GLN A 71 -6.93 1.22 5.53
CA GLN A 71 -7.52 0.34 4.51
C GLN A 71 -8.81 0.92 3.96
N GLY A 72 -8.95 0.87 2.65
CA GLY A 72 -10.14 1.32 1.95
C GLY A 72 -10.31 0.63 0.60
N GLY A 73 -11.12 1.21 -0.26
CA GLY A 73 -11.30 0.71 -1.62
C GLY A 73 -12.47 -0.24 -1.81
N ASP A 74 -13.30 -0.42 -0.78
CA ASP A 74 -14.55 -1.17 -0.88
C ASP A 74 -15.72 -0.19 -1.06
N PRO A 75 -16.39 -0.17 -2.22
CA PRO A 75 -17.51 0.74 -2.45
C PRO A 75 -18.66 0.58 -1.44
N THR A 76 -18.82 -0.59 -0.85
CA THR A 76 -19.85 -0.82 0.18
C THR A 76 -19.45 -0.28 1.54
N GLY A 77 -18.15 0.01 1.76
CA GLY A 77 -17.65 0.51 3.04
C GLY A 77 -17.69 -0.48 4.20
N THR A 78 -17.94 -1.76 3.92
CA THR A 78 -18.11 -2.81 4.94
C THR A 78 -16.86 -3.68 5.14
N GLY A 79 -15.96 -3.66 4.17
CA GLY A 79 -14.81 -4.57 4.13
C GLY A 79 -15.13 -5.90 3.41
N MET A 80 -16.38 -6.11 3.02
CA MET A 80 -16.84 -7.36 2.40
C MET A 80 -16.99 -7.25 0.88
N GLY A 81 -16.97 -6.05 0.32
CA GLY A 81 -17.22 -5.78 -1.09
C GLY A 81 -15.97 -5.45 -1.89
N GLY A 82 -16.20 -5.06 -3.12
CA GLY A 82 -15.18 -4.66 -4.06
C GLY A 82 -14.93 -5.70 -5.15
N GLU A 83 -14.71 -5.21 -6.36
CA GLU A 83 -14.51 -6.06 -7.55
C GLU A 83 -13.28 -5.61 -8.33
N SER A 84 -12.61 -6.57 -8.95
CA SER A 84 -11.53 -6.27 -9.89
C SER A 84 -12.08 -5.95 -11.28
N ILE A 85 -11.23 -5.38 -12.14
CA ILE A 85 -11.56 -5.18 -13.56
C ILE A 85 -11.64 -6.50 -14.33
N TYR A 86 -11.17 -7.59 -13.72
CA TYR A 86 -11.12 -8.91 -14.36
C TYR A 86 -12.41 -9.72 -14.16
N GLY A 87 -13.40 -9.14 -13.45
CA GLY A 87 -14.68 -9.78 -13.18
C GLY A 87 -14.67 -10.80 -12.05
N GLU A 88 -13.50 -11.14 -11.55
CA GLU A 88 -13.28 -12.08 -10.44
C GLU A 88 -12.03 -11.70 -9.67
N SER A 89 -11.76 -12.38 -8.56
CA SER A 89 -10.51 -12.22 -7.81
C SER A 89 -9.32 -12.59 -8.69
N PHE A 90 -8.21 -11.90 -8.51
CA PHE A 90 -7.00 -12.20 -9.27
C PHE A 90 -5.81 -12.53 -8.37
N GLU A 91 -4.83 -13.16 -8.98
CA GLU A 91 -3.65 -13.71 -8.30
C GLU A 91 -2.75 -12.64 -7.68
N ASP A 92 -2.03 -13.04 -6.63
CA ASP A 92 -0.97 -12.23 -6.03
C ASP A 92 0.20 -12.06 -6.98
N GLU A 93 0.89 -10.92 -6.84
CA GLU A 93 2.09 -10.61 -7.63
C GLU A 93 3.22 -10.21 -6.67
N PHE A 94 3.77 -11.20 -5.97
CA PHE A 94 4.85 -10.96 -5.02
C PHE A 94 6.18 -10.77 -5.74
N SER A 95 6.98 -9.84 -5.23
CA SER A 95 8.30 -9.55 -5.75
C SER A 95 9.33 -9.53 -4.62
N GLU A 96 10.52 -10.09 -4.88
CA GLU A 96 11.65 -10.00 -3.97
C GLU A 96 12.21 -8.57 -3.85
N GLU A 97 11.73 -7.65 -4.68
CA GLU A 97 12.19 -6.27 -4.71
C GLU A 97 11.24 -5.28 -4.03
N LEU A 98 10.05 -5.74 -3.59
CA LEU A 98 9.04 -4.89 -2.98
C LEU A 98 8.61 -5.43 -1.61
N TYR A 99 8.51 -4.53 -0.64
CA TYR A 99 8.22 -4.87 0.75
C TYR A 99 7.20 -3.92 1.37
N ASN A 100 6.54 -4.37 2.43
CA ASN A 100 5.56 -3.59 3.17
C ASN A 100 6.24 -2.64 4.18
N ILE A 101 7.15 -1.81 3.68
CA ILE A 101 7.75 -0.74 4.47
C ILE A 101 6.73 0.36 4.71
N ARG A 102 7.01 1.25 5.65
CA ARG A 102 6.13 2.41 5.88
C ARG A 102 5.89 3.15 4.57
N GLY A 103 4.63 3.47 4.28
CA GLY A 103 4.22 4.15 3.05
C GLY A 103 3.93 3.24 1.86
N ALA A 104 4.11 1.93 1.99
CA ALA A 104 3.80 0.98 0.92
C ALA A 104 2.29 0.93 0.66
N LEU A 105 1.92 0.90 -0.62
CA LEU A 105 0.56 0.65 -1.08
C LEU A 105 0.46 -0.82 -1.44
N SER A 106 -0.44 -1.53 -0.78
CA SER A 106 -0.59 -2.97 -0.91
C SER A 106 -2.04 -3.39 -1.04
N MET A 107 -2.29 -4.58 -1.61
CA MET A 107 -3.64 -5.11 -1.77
C MET A 107 -4.12 -5.82 -0.51
N ALA A 108 -5.31 -5.44 -0.05
CA ALA A 108 -6.03 -6.24 0.92
C ALA A 108 -6.57 -7.51 0.23
N ASN A 109 -6.71 -8.59 0.99
CA ASN A 109 -7.23 -9.85 0.46
C ASN A 109 -7.88 -10.69 1.57
N ALA A 110 -8.55 -11.75 1.17
CA ALA A 110 -9.17 -12.74 2.06
C ALA A 110 -8.42 -14.07 2.02
N GLY A 111 -7.12 -14.03 1.82
CA GLY A 111 -6.23 -15.18 1.66
C GLY A 111 -5.53 -15.16 0.31
N PRO A 112 -4.77 -16.21 -0.03
CA PRO A 112 -4.02 -16.24 -1.28
C PRO A 112 -4.88 -16.05 -2.53
N ASN A 113 -4.41 -15.21 -3.45
CA ASN A 113 -5.01 -15.04 -4.77
C ASN A 113 -6.47 -14.58 -4.75
N THR A 114 -6.80 -13.67 -3.82
CA THR A 114 -8.16 -13.12 -3.68
C THR A 114 -8.20 -11.60 -3.79
N ASN A 115 -7.38 -11.02 -4.66
CA ASN A 115 -7.34 -9.58 -4.87
C ASN A 115 -8.56 -9.07 -5.63
N GLY A 116 -9.12 -7.97 -5.18
CA GLY A 116 -10.26 -7.30 -5.81
C GLY A 116 -9.99 -5.81 -5.98
N SER A 117 -10.65 -4.96 -5.19
CA SER A 117 -10.44 -3.51 -5.23
C SER A 117 -9.88 -2.92 -3.95
N GLN A 118 -9.94 -3.63 -2.83
CA GLN A 118 -9.48 -3.11 -1.54
C GLN A 118 -7.97 -3.04 -1.45
N PHE A 119 -7.48 -1.95 -0.88
CA PHE A 119 -6.06 -1.71 -0.68
C PHE A 119 -5.81 -1.10 0.70
N PHE A 120 -4.54 -1.11 1.11
CA PHE A 120 -4.14 -0.41 2.33
C PHE A 120 -2.80 0.30 2.11
N ILE A 121 -2.54 1.28 2.98
CA ILE A 121 -1.24 1.97 3.02
C ILE A 121 -0.66 1.71 4.40
N VAL A 122 0.56 1.20 4.42
CA VAL A 122 1.29 0.86 5.65
C VAL A 122 1.68 2.15 6.38
N GLN A 123 1.30 2.27 7.65
CA GLN A 123 1.55 3.48 8.41
C GLN A 123 2.55 3.28 9.57
N ASN A 124 2.68 2.08 10.12
CA ASN A 124 3.49 1.83 11.30
C ASN A 124 4.88 2.44 11.22
N GLN A 125 5.27 3.23 12.25
CA GLN A 125 6.54 3.95 12.31
C GLN A 125 7.64 3.22 13.06
N HIS A 126 7.29 2.25 13.89
CA HIS A 126 8.23 1.62 14.79
C HIS A 126 8.09 0.11 14.83
N LEU A 127 9.23 -0.57 14.76
CA LEU A 127 9.31 -2.01 14.97
C LEU A 127 10.22 -2.29 16.17
N PRO A 128 9.92 -3.32 16.99
CA PRO A 128 10.72 -3.68 18.16
C PRO A 128 11.96 -4.51 17.77
N TYR A 129 12.47 -4.35 16.55
CA TYR A 129 13.57 -5.16 16.02
C TYR A 129 14.68 -4.28 15.49
N SER A 130 15.93 -4.73 15.71
CA SER A 130 17.10 -4.10 15.12
C SER A 130 17.27 -4.52 13.66
N LYS A 131 18.08 -3.76 12.90
CA LYS A 131 18.45 -4.13 11.53
C LYS A 131 19.02 -5.56 11.49
N LYS A 132 19.88 -5.93 12.44
CA LYS A 132 20.47 -7.28 12.52
C LYS A 132 19.42 -8.37 12.68
N GLU A 133 18.44 -8.14 13.56
CA GLU A 133 17.38 -9.10 13.81
C GLU A 133 16.52 -9.30 12.58
N ILE A 134 16.18 -8.23 11.87
CA ILE A 134 15.39 -8.29 10.64
C ILE A 134 16.17 -9.02 9.54
N ALA A 135 17.46 -8.67 9.36
CA ALA A 135 18.32 -9.33 8.39
C ALA A 135 18.45 -10.84 8.64
N ARG A 136 18.55 -11.25 9.91
CA ARG A 136 18.58 -12.67 10.29
C ARG A 136 17.30 -13.41 9.91
N GLY A 137 16.19 -12.70 9.87
CA GLY A 137 14.90 -13.26 9.45
C GLY A 137 14.81 -13.49 7.94
N GLY A 138 15.82 -13.09 7.16
CA GLY A 138 15.91 -13.33 5.73
C GLY A 138 15.62 -12.10 4.85
N TRP A 139 15.38 -10.93 5.44
CA TRP A 139 15.17 -9.72 4.66
C TRP A 139 16.51 -9.17 4.12
N PRO A 140 16.50 -8.67 2.85
CA PRO A 140 17.70 -8.03 2.28
C PRO A 140 18.18 -6.87 3.15
N GLU A 141 19.49 -6.69 3.23
CA GLU A 141 20.09 -5.67 4.10
C GLU A 141 19.53 -4.25 3.91
N PRO A 142 19.38 -3.73 2.66
CA PRO A 142 18.79 -2.39 2.48
C PRO A 142 17.36 -2.29 3.00
N ILE A 143 16.60 -3.35 2.90
CA ILE A 143 15.21 -3.41 3.39
C ILE A 143 15.19 -3.53 4.93
N ALA A 144 16.07 -4.35 5.50
CA ALA A 144 16.19 -4.46 6.95
C ALA A 144 16.52 -3.10 7.59
N GLU A 145 17.39 -2.32 6.94
CA GLU A 145 17.74 -0.98 7.38
C GLU A 145 16.53 -0.04 7.39
N ILE A 146 15.74 -0.05 6.31
CA ILE A 146 14.54 0.78 6.20
C ILE A 146 13.51 0.37 7.27
N TYR A 147 13.26 -0.91 7.44
CA TYR A 147 12.36 -1.38 8.49
C TYR A 147 12.80 -0.93 9.89
N ALA A 148 14.08 -1.03 10.18
CA ALA A 148 14.61 -0.65 11.48
C ALA A 148 14.52 0.86 11.73
N GLU A 149 14.73 1.68 10.70
CA GLU A 149 14.75 3.14 10.82
C GLU A 149 13.36 3.76 10.69
N GLN A 150 12.51 3.26 9.80
CA GLN A 150 11.27 3.91 9.42
C GLN A 150 10.01 3.15 9.84
N GLY A 151 10.14 1.85 10.12
CA GLY A 151 8.99 1.01 10.44
C GLY A 151 8.40 0.32 9.22
N GLY A 152 7.23 -0.21 9.40
CA GLY A 152 6.53 -1.00 8.40
C GLY A 152 5.87 -2.23 9.01
N THR A 153 5.49 -3.17 8.14
CA THR A 153 4.77 -4.39 8.54
C THR A 153 5.38 -5.62 7.87
N PRO A 154 6.60 -6.03 8.29
CA PRO A 154 7.30 -7.14 7.62
C PRO A 154 6.53 -8.46 7.64
N HIS A 155 5.63 -8.66 8.60
CA HIS A 155 4.80 -9.85 8.67
C HIS A 155 3.78 -9.97 7.53
N LEU A 156 3.56 -8.88 6.76
CA LEU A 156 2.67 -8.89 5.60
C LEU A 156 3.40 -9.18 4.28
N ASP A 157 4.73 -9.22 4.30
CA ASP A 157 5.50 -9.50 3.10
C ASP A 157 5.21 -10.93 2.61
N ARG A 158 5.02 -11.07 1.29
CA ARG A 158 4.61 -12.31 0.60
C ARG A 158 3.23 -12.80 1.01
N ARG A 159 2.41 -11.93 1.60
CA ARG A 159 1.00 -12.19 1.91
C ARG A 159 0.08 -11.20 1.22
N HIS A 160 0.60 -10.00 0.97
CA HIS A 160 -0.11 -8.90 0.31
C HIS A 160 0.77 -8.32 -0.78
N THR A 161 0.23 -8.18 -1.98
CA THR A 161 0.95 -7.60 -3.12
C THR A 161 1.24 -6.13 -2.87
N VAL A 162 2.53 -5.77 -2.84
CA VAL A 162 2.96 -4.38 -2.82
C VAL A 162 3.00 -3.89 -4.26
N PHE A 163 2.37 -2.75 -4.54
CA PHE A 163 2.33 -2.22 -5.91
C PHE A 163 2.57 -0.72 -6.03
N GLY A 164 2.87 -0.05 -4.93
CA GLY A 164 3.19 1.38 -4.92
C GLY A 164 3.86 1.80 -3.62
N GLN A 165 4.31 3.06 -3.58
CA GLN A 165 4.97 3.65 -2.43
C GLN A 165 4.69 5.15 -2.40
N LEU A 166 4.42 5.71 -1.22
CA LEU A 166 4.27 7.16 -1.05
C LEU A 166 5.52 7.88 -1.58
N ALA A 167 5.28 8.96 -2.31
CA ALA A 167 6.30 9.62 -3.11
C ALA A 167 7.01 10.78 -2.41
N ASP A 168 6.39 11.39 -1.39
CA ASP A 168 6.91 12.61 -0.77
C ASP A 168 6.48 12.75 0.69
N GLU A 169 7.18 13.64 1.39
CA GLU A 169 6.96 13.87 2.82
C GLU A 169 5.56 14.39 3.14
N ALA A 170 5.02 15.26 2.30
CA ALA A 170 3.67 15.78 2.48
C ALA A 170 2.62 14.66 2.49
N SER A 171 2.82 13.63 1.67
CA SER A 171 1.95 12.45 1.63
C SER A 171 2.03 11.64 2.92
N TYR A 172 3.21 11.51 3.52
CA TYR A 172 3.36 10.86 4.83
C TYR A 172 2.66 11.64 5.94
N GLU A 173 2.67 12.97 5.88
CA GLU A 173 1.95 13.80 6.85
C GLU A 173 0.44 13.54 6.78
N VAL A 174 -0.11 13.41 5.58
CA VAL A 174 -1.53 13.09 5.38
C VAL A 174 -1.82 11.67 5.89
N LEU A 175 -0.97 10.70 5.56
CA LEU A 175 -1.10 9.33 6.05
C LEU A 175 -1.19 9.29 7.58
N ASP A 176 -0.30 9.99 8.27
CA ASP A 176 -0.28 10.01 9.73
C ASP A 176 -1.50 10.73 10.32
N ALA A 177 -1.96 11.80 9.66
CA ALA A 177 -3.18 12.49 10.07
C ALA A 177 -4.40 11.58 9.97
N ILE A 178 -4.51 10.83 8.89
CA ILE A 178 -5.60 9.85 8.70
C ILE A 178 -5.50 8.73 9.74
N ALA A 179 -4.30 8.19 9.96
CA ALA A 179 -4.11 7.12 10.95
C ALA A 179 -4.43 7.55 12.38
N GLY A 180 -4.39 8.84 12.66
CA GLY A 180 -4.67 9.40 13.99
C GLY A 180 -6.13 9.74 14.26
N VAL A 181 -7.06 9.53 13.33
CA VAL A 181 -8.46 9.85 13.55
C VAL A 181 -9.09 8.92 14.57
N GLU A 182 -10.14 9.41 15.25
CA GLU A 182 -10.90 8.61 16.19
C GLU A 182 -11.63 7.50 15.46
N THR A 183 -11.53 6.27 15.99
CA THR A 183 -12.19 5.10 15.45
C THR A 183 -13.13 4.46 16.47
N GLY A 184 -14.13 3.78 15.99
CA GLY A 184 -15.11 3.04 16.81
C GLY A 184 -15.02 1.54 16.55
N ALA A 185 -16.17 0.89 16.61
CA ALA A 185 -16.27 -0.55 16.41
C ALA A 185 -15.65 -0.98 15.07
N MET A 186 -14.93 -2.10 15.09
CA MET A 186 -14.24 -2.69 13.92
C MET A 186 -13.20 -1.77 13.28
N ASP A 187 -12.63 -0.86 14.07
CA ASP A 187 -11.63 0.11 13.65
C ASP A 187 -12.12 1.04 12.54
N LYS A 188 -13.41 1.28 12.49
CA LYS A 188 -14.02 2.21 11.54
C LYS A 188 -13.94 3.63 12.09
N PRO A 189 -13.50 4.62 11.29
CA PRO A 189 -13.51 6.01 11.72
C PRO A 189 -14.90 6.48 12.14
N VAL A 190 -14.96 7.25 13.24
CA VAL A 190 -16.20 7.84 13.73
C VAL A 190 -16.75 8.83 12.71
N GLU A 191 -15.87 9.65 12.13
CA GLU A 191 -16.20 10.50 10.99
C GLU A 191 -15.53 9.94 9.74
N ASP A 192 -16.28 9.84 8.64
CA ASP A 192 -15.78 9.21 7.43
C ASP A 192 -14.52 9.91 6.88
N VAL A 193 -13.50 9.12 6.61
CA VAL A 193 -12.35 9.52 5.82
C VAL A 193 -12.64 9.11 4.39
N VAL A 194 -12.88 10.11 3.54
CA VAL A 194 -13.44 9.89 2.20
C VAL A 194 -12.37 10.10 1.13
N ILE A 195 -12.29 9.17 0.20
CA ILE A 195 -11.56 9.35 -1.05
C ILE A 195 -12.45 10.19 -1.97
N GLU A 196 -12.06 11.44 -2.20
CA GLU A 196 -12.81 12.30 -3.11
C GLU A 196 -12.65 11.80 -4.54
N THR A 197 -11.42 11.52 -4.95
CA THR A 197 -11.09 10.88 -6.22
C THR A 197 -9.64 10.40 -6.19
N ILE A 198 -9.27 9.57 -7.15
CA ILE A 198 -7.88 9.17 -7.38
C ILE A 198 -7.51 9.61 -8.79
N GLU A 199 -6.53 10.50 -8.90
CA GLU A 199 -6.03 10.98 -10.18
C GLU A 199 -4.80 10.19 -10.59
N ILE A 200 -4.72 9.81 -11.86
CA ILE A 200 -3.59 9.06 -12.40
C ILE A 200 -2.83 9.94 -13.40
N GLU A 201 -1.52 10.04 -13.20
CA GLU A 201 -0.58 10.63 -14.15
C GLU A 201 0.22 9.48 -14.76
N ASP A 202 0.08 9.29 -16.05
CA ASP A 202 0.79 8.20 -16.76
C ASP A 202 2.22 8.56 -17.13
#